data_bf110587d7c2abd259ef7c078d501088
#
_entry.id   bf110587d7c2abd259ef7c078d501088
#
_cell.length_a   1.000
_cell.length_b   1.000
_cell.length_c   1.000
_cell.angle_alpha   90.00
_cell.angle_beta   90.00
_cell.angle_gamma   90.00
#
_symmetry.space_group_name_H-M   'P 1'
#
loop_
_entity.id
_entity.type
_entity.pdbx_description
1 polymer ?
#
loop_
_entity_poly.entity_id
_entity_poly.type
_entity_poly.pdbx_seq_one_letter_code
_entity_poly.pdbx_strand_id
1 'polypeptide(L)'
;MAQYFDQVDKIAYEGADSTNPLAFKHYNASEKILGKTMAEHLRMAACYWHNFCWNGQDVFGQPTFNRPWLAAGDAMQQAKHKADVAFEFFQKLGIPYYCFHDIDVAPEGNSIKEYVNNFAAMVDVLEQKQAQTGVKLLWGTANLFSNPRYAAGAASNPDPEVFSYGATQVFHA
;
A
#
# COMPACT_ATOMS: atom_id res chain seq x y z
N MET A 1 4.35 -17.02 7.37
CA MET A 1 3.44 -15.91 7.02
C MET A 1 2.02 -16.44 7.05
N ALA A 2 1.08 -15.74 7.65
CA ALA A 2 -0.33 -16.07 7.48
C ALA A 2 -0.68 -15.90 5.99
N GLN A 3 -1.33 -16.88 5.39
CA GLN A 3 -1.80 -16.79 4.01
C GLN A 3 -3.25 -16.34 4.03
N TYR A 4 -3.52 -15.24 3.33
CA TYR A 4 -4.86 -14.66 3.23
C TYR A 4 -5.55 -15.04 1.91
N PHE A 5 -4.78 -15.43 0.90
CA PHE A 5 -5.24 -15.82 -0.43
C PHE A 5 -4.79 -17.22 -0.81
N ASP A 6 -4.79 -18.15 0.15
CA ASP A 6 -4.37 -19.55 -0.03
C ASP A 6 -5.24 -20.29 -1.06
N GLN A 7 -6.52 -19.91 -1.18
CA GLN A 7 -7.48 -20.45 -2.15
C GLN A 7 -7.32 -19.87 -3.57
N VAL A 8 -6.43 -18.90 -3.76
CA VAL A 8 -6.24 -18.22 -5.05
C VAL A 8 -4.84 -18.52 -5.57
N ASP A 9 -4.75 -19.15 -6.72
CA ASP A 9 -3.49 -19.32 -7.44
C ASP A 9 -2.96 -17.98 -7.99
N LYS A 10 -1.71 -17.99 -8.45
CA LYS A 10 -1.15 -16.82 -9.15
C LYS A 10 -1.99 -16.52 -10.39
N ILE A 11 -2.46 -15.29 -10.50
CA ILE A 11 -3.25 -14.83 -11.63
C ILE A 11 -2.36 -14.79 -12.87
N ALA A 12 -2.75 -15.53 -13.90
CA ALA A 12 -2.01 -15.66 -15.17
C ALA A 12 -2.77 -15.02 -16.34
N TYR A 13 -2.06 -14.77 -17.42
CA TYR A 13 -2.67 -14.44 -18.70
C TYR A 13 -3.20 -15.71 -19.36
N GLU A 14 -4.48 -15.70 -19.75
CA GLU A 14 -5.16 -16.82 -20.40
C GLU A 14 -5.81 -16.43 -21.74
N GLY A 15 -5.73 -15.15 -22.14
CA GLY A 15 -6.33 -14.65 -23.38
C GLY A 15 -7.78 -14.20 -23.23
N ALA A 16 -8.26 -13.51 -24.28
CA ALA A 16 -9.55 -12.83 -24.28
C ALA A 16 -10.75 -13.78 -24.09
N ASP A 17 -10.62 -15.01 -24.57
CA ASP A 17 -11.71 -16.02 -24.55
C ASP A 17 -11.75 -16.83 -23.24
N SER A 18 -10.86 -16.58 -22.30
CA SER A 18 -10.86 -17.27 -21.02
C SER A 18 -12.16 -17.05 -20.25
N THR A 19 -12.74 -18.12 -19.73
CA THR A 19 -13.90 -18.09 -18.83
C THR A 19 -13.51 -17.97 -17.36
N ASN A 20 -12.21 -18.03 -17.06
CA ASN A 20 -11.71 -17.89 -15.69
C ASN A 20 -11.86 -16.42 -15.22
N PRO A 21 -12.63 -16.13 -14.14
CA PRO A 21 -12.79 -14.77 -13.63
C PRO A 21 -11.51 -14.22 -12.98
N LEU A 22 -10.58 -15.10 -12.61
CA LEU A 22 -9.31 -14.77 -11.98
C LEU A 22 -8.14 -14.88 -12.98
N ALA A 23 -8.33 -14.47 -14.23
CA ALA A 23 -7.28 -14.45 -15.24
C ALA A 23 -7.12 -13.07 -15.88
N PHE A 24 -5.89 -12.72 -16.26
CA PHE A 24 -5.67 -11.59 -17.15
C PHE A 24 -6.08 -11.97 -18.58
N LYS A 25 -7.01 -11.22 -19.16
CA LYS A 25 -7.54 -11.49 -20.51
C LYS A 25 -6.89 -10.65 -21.59
N HIS A 26 -6.42 -9.46 -21.22
CA HIS A 26 -5.88 -8.48 -22.17
C HIS A 26 -4.46 -8.01 -21.79
N TYR A 27 -3.99 -8.28 -20.58
CA TYR A 27 -2.63 -7.96 -20.17
C TYR A 27 -1.74 -9.20 -20.28
N ASN A 28 -0.93 -9.26 -21.33
CA ASN A 28 0.12 -10.26 -21.52
C ASN A 28 1.48 -9.63 -21.26
N ALA A 29 2.00 -9.81 -20.05
CA ALA A 29 3.25 -9.18 -19.61
C ALA A 29 4.45 -9.45 -20.53
N SER A 30 4.49 -10.60 -21.20
CA SER A 30 5.59 -11.04 -22.05
C SER A 30 5.43 -10.68 -23.54
N GLU A 31 4.25 -10.21 -23.95
CA GLU A 31 4.00 -9.80 -25.34
C GLU A 31 4.90 -8.62 -25.74
N LYS A 32 5.57 -8.76 -26.89
CA LYS A 32 6.47 -7.72 -27.38
C LYS A 32 5.75 -6.79 -28.36
N ILE A 33 5.80 -5.50 -28.04
CA ILE A 33 5.25 -4.40 -28.85
C ILE A 33 6.37 -3.38 -29.05
N LEU A 34 6.67 -3.05 -30.29
CA LEU A 34 7.75 -2.10 -30.65
C LEU A 34 9.10 -2.42 -29.95
N GLY A 35 9.44 -3.72 -29.85
CA GLY A 35 10.72 -4.19 -29.32
C GLY A 35 10.81 -4.31 -27.80
N LYS A 36 9.78 -3.91 -27.05
CA LYS A 36 9.70 -4.05 -25.60
C LYS A 36 8.50 -4.91 -25.21
N THR A 37 8.58 -5.55 -24.05
CA THR A 37 7.44 -6.31 -23.51
C THR A 37 6.34 -5.36 -23.03
N MET A 38 5.11 -5.87 -22.92
CA MET A 38 4.00 -5.11 -22.33
C MET A 38 4.32 -4.66 -20.91
N ALA A 39 4.99 -5.51 -20.11
CA ALA A 39 5.43 -5.16 -18.76
C ALA A 39 6.45 -4.01 -18.73
N GLU A 40 7.31 -3.88 -19.75
CA GLU A 40 8.25 -2.75 -19.87
C GLU A 40 7.57 -1.45 -20.29
N HIS A 41 6.48 -1.53 -21.06
CA HIS A 41 5.67 -0.37 -21.41
C HIS A 41 4.73 0.07 -20.29
N LEU A 42 4.10 -0.88 -19.60
CA LEU A 42 3.07 -0.67 -18.59
C LEU A 42 3.60 -1.09 -17.20
N ARG A 43 4.15 -0.13 -16.49
CA ARG A 43 4.68 -0.36 -15.14
C ARG A 43 3.53 -0.36 -14.13
N MET A 44 3.02 -1.55 -13.81
CA MET A 44 1.90 -1.73 -12.89
C MET A 44 2.35 -1.54 -11.44
N ALA A 45 1.60 -0.78 -10.67
CA ALA A 45 1.78 -0.61 -9.23
C ALA A 45 0.44 -0.69 -8.49
N ALA A 46 0.45 -1.25 -7.28
CA ALA A 46 -0.71 -1.24 -6.41
C ALA A 46 -0.60 -0.11 -5.38
N CYS A 47 -1.70 0.62 -5.15
CA CYS A 47 -1.76 1.61 -4.10
C CYS A 47 -2.18 0.96 -2.77
N TYR A 48 -1.46 1.28 -1.70
CA TYR A 48 -1.67 0.66 -0.39
C TYR A 48 -3.00 1.08 0.25
N TRP A 49 -3.36 2.37 0.13
CA TRP A 49 -4.54 2.96 0.78
C TRP A 49 -5.85 2.34 0.31
N HIS A 50 -6.12 2.23 -0.98
CA HIS A 50 -7.37 1.65 -1.48
C HIS A 50 -7.44 0.14 -1.27
N ASN A 51 -6.32 -0.57 -1.47
CA ASN A 51 -6.34 -2.02 -1.44
C ASN A 51 -6.36 -2.58 -0.02
N PHE A 52 -5.67 -1.96 0.92
CA PHE A 52 -5.42 -2.56 2.24
C PHE A 52 -5.92 -1.75 3.43
N CYS A 53 -6.15 -0.44 3.29
CA CYS A 53 -6.60 0.45 4.37
C CYS A 53 -8.07 0.82 4.25
N TRP A 54 -8.58 1.02 3.05
CA TRP A 54 -9.95 1.45 2.82
C TRP A 54 -10.96 0.33 3.07
N ASN A 55 -12.07 0.69 3.71
CA ASN A 55 -13.15 -0.22 4.12
C ASN A 55 -14.46 -0.01 3.35
N GLY A 56 -14.43 0.74 2.25
CA GLY A 56 -15.61 1.04 1.44
C GLY A 56 -16.41 2.26 1.87
N GLN A 57 -15.98 2.97 2.94
CA GLN A 57 -16.62 4.21 3.37
C GLN A 57 -16.25 5.36 2.42
N ASP A 58 -17.22 6.18 2.10
CA ASP A 58 -17.06 7.42 1.35
C ASP A 58 -18.03 8.51 1.85
N VAL A 59 -18.15 9.62 1.12
CA VAL A 59 -19.08 10.71 1.47
C VAL A 59 -20.56 10.35 1.36
N PHE A 60 -20.87 9.22 0.73
CA PHE A 60 -22.25 8.77 0.47
C PHE A 60 -22.69 7.63 1.39
N GLY A 61 -21.77 6.94 2.07
CA GLY A 61 -22.15 5.78 2.86
C GLY A 61 -21.12 5.29 3.87
N GLN A 62 -21.61 4.42 4.74
CA GLN A 62 -20.84 3.76 5.79
C GLN A 62 -19.94 2.66 5.21
N PRO A 63 -18.99 2.12 6.01
CA PRO A 63 -18.16 0.98 5.61
C PRO A 63 -19.00 -0.19 5.08
N THR A 64 -18.61 -0.74 3.93
CA THR A 64 -19.34 -1.83 3.26
C THR A 64 -18.66 -3.18 3.40
N PHE A 65 -17.41 -3.23 3.85
CA PHE A 65 -16.67 -4.47 4.07
C PHE A 65 -15.62 -4.34 5.18
N ASN A 66 -15.29 -5.49 5.76
CA ASN A 66 -14.25 -5.61 6.78
C ASN A 66 -12.94 -6.04 6.13
N ARG A 67 -11.83 -5.57 6.72
CA ARG A 67 -10.48 -6.04 6.39
C ARG A 67 -10.01 -6.96 7.53
N PRO A 68 -9.93 -8.29 7.33
CA PRO A 68 -9.57 -9.23 8.40
C PRO A 68 -8.23 -8.93 9.07
N TRP A 69 -7.28 -8.40 8.32
CA TRP A 69 -5.94 -8.02 8.80
C TRP A 69 -5.92 -6.79 9.72
N LEU A 70 -7.04 -6.07 9.82
CA LEU A 70 -7.21 -4.93 10.72
C LEU A 70 -7.99 -5.30 12.00
N ALA A 71 -8.40 -6.57 12.14
CA ALA A 71 -9.34 -6.97 13.20
C ALA A 71 -8.67 -7.33 14.53
N ALA A 72 -7.38 -7.65 14.57
CA ALA A 72 -6.72 -8.20 15.74
C ALA A 72 -5.35 -7.57 16.01
N GLY A 73 -4.99 -7.51 17.30
CA GLY A 73 -3.71 -7.01 17.77
C GLY A 73 -3.67 -5.50 17.99
N ASP A 74 -2.51 -5.02 18.41
CA ASP A 74 -2.23 -3.59 18.48
C ASP A 74 -1.98 -3.00 17.07
N ALA A 75 -1.88 -1.68 17.00
CA ALA A 75 -1.73 -0.97 15.72
C ALA A 75 -0.48 -1.39 14.92
N MET A 76 0.63 -1.71 15.59
CA MET A 76 1.85 -2.18 14.93
C MET A 76 1.73 -3.62 14.42
N GLN A 77 1.02 -4.48 15.17
CA GLN A 77 0.71 -5.84 14.70
C GLN A 77 -0.21 -5.80 13.48
N GLN A 78 -1.23 -4.94 13.49
CA GLN A 78 -2.11 -4.72 12.33
C GLN A 78 -1.33 -4.21 11.11
N ALA A 79 -0.38 -3.29 11.31
CA ALA A 79 0.50 -2.81 10.24
C ALA A 79 1.35 -3.93 9.63
N LYS A 80 1.92 -4.81 10.46
CA LYS A 80 2.69 -5.98 10.01
C LYS A 80 1.82 -7.00 9.27
N HIS A 81 0.64 -7.33 9.79
CA HIS A 81 -0.32 -8.21 9.11
C HIS A 81 -0.75 -7.63 7.75
N LYS A 82 -1.00 -6.32 7.71
CA LYS A 82 -1.32 -5.62 6.46
C LYS A 82 -0.18 -5.73 5.44
N ALA A 83 1.07 -5.64 5.88
CA ALA A 83 2.23 -5.85 5.02
C ALA A 83 2.32 -7.31 4.51
N ASP A 84 2.01 -8.31 5.35
CA ASP A 84 1.94 -9.70 4.91
C ASP A 84 0.91 -9.89 3.79
N VAL A 85 -0.30 -9.39 3.99
CA VAL A 85 -1.39 -9.42 3.00
C VAL A 85 -1.00 -8.72 1.70
N ALA A 86 -0.43 -7.53 1.82
CA ALA A 86 -0.08 -6.72 0.65
C ALA A 86 0.93 -7.43 -0.25
N PHE A 87 2.01 -7.98 0.32
CA PHE A 87 3.03 -8.65 -0.47
C PHE A 87 2.56 -10.00 -1.02
N GLU A 88 1.69 -10.73 -0.31
CA GLU A 88 1.01 -11.91 -0.88
C GLU A 88 0.15 -11.52 -2.09
N PHE A 89 -0.65 -10.46 -1.96
CA PHE A 89 -1.49 -9.95 -3.04
C PHE A 89 -0.67 -9.53 -4.27
N PHE A 90 0.44 -8.80 -4.06
CA PHE A 90 1.32 -8.39 -5.16
C PHE A 90 1.88 -9.59 -5.92
N GLN A 91 2.32 -10.63 -5.18
CA GLN A 91 2.84 -11.85 -5.79
C GLN A 91 1.76 -12.63 -6.55
N LYS A 92 0.53 -12.74 -5.99
CA LYS A 92 -0.59 -13.42 -6.65
C LYS A 92 -0.99 -12.73 -7.97
N LEU A 93 -0.98 -11.39 -8.00
CA LEU A 93 -1.26 -10.62 -9.21
C LEU A 93 -0.05 -10.42 -10.13
N GLY A 94 1.16 -10.74 -9.67
CA GLY A 94 2.39 -10.46 -10.41
C GLY A 94 2.66 -8.96 -10.57
N ILE A 95 2.23 -8.14 -9.61
CA ILE A 95 2.46 -6.68 -9.60
C ILE A 95 3.87 -6.40 -9.09
N PRO A 96 4.75 -5.74 -9.91
CA PRO A 96 6.14 -5.55 -9.53
C PRO A 96 6.41 -4.36 -8.62
N TYR A 97 5.43 -3.45 -8.46
CA TYR A 97 5.61 -2.22 -7.70
C TYR A 97 4.41 -1.92 -6.79
N TYR A 98 4.68 -1.19 -5.70
CA TYR A 98 3.64 -0.63 -4.84
C TYR A 98 3.96 0.81 -4.48
N CYS A 99 2.95 1.53 -3.97
CA CYS A 99 3.08 2.89 -3.45
C CYS A 99 2.20 3.08 -2.22
N PHE A 100 2.60 4.01 -1.33
CA PHE A 100 1.91 4.25 -0.07
C PHE A 100 2.03 5.71 0.39
N HIS A 101 1.14 6.11 1.31
CA HIS A 101 1.42 7.19 2.25
C HIS A 101 1.96 6.60 3.55
N ASP A 102 2.79 7.33 4.26
CA ASP A 102 3.42 6.93 5.52
C ASP A 102 2.44 6.26 6.51
N ILE A 103 1.29 6.88 6.75
CA ILE A 103 0.25 6.36 7.66
C ILE A 103 -0.52 5.15 7.12
N ASP A 104 -0.40 4.83 5.85
CA ASP A 104 -0.97 3.59 5.29
C ASP A 104 -0.21 2.37 5.79
N VAL A 105 1.10 2.49 5.95
CA VAL A 105 2.00 1.39 6.30
C VAL A 105 2.34 1.33 7.78
N ALA A 106 2.35 2.47 8.49
CA ALA A 106 2.68 2.56 9.91
C ALA A 106 1.63 3.36 10.67
N PRO A 107 1.29 3.01 11.93
CA PRO A 107 0.43 3.84 12.75
C PRO A 107 1.15 5.15 13.12
N GLU A 108 0.42 6.26 13.05
CA GLU A 108 0.95 7.58 13.40
C GLU A 108 1.37 7.68 14.88
N GLY A 109 0.63 7.00 15.77
CA GLY A 109 0.86 7.10 17.22
C GLY A 109 0.35 8.43 17.79
N ASN A 110 0.78 8.72 19.03
CA ASN A 110 0.30 9.88 19.81
C ASN A 110 1.33 11.02 19.85
N SER A 111 2.48 10.86 19.25
CA SER A 111 3.56 11.86 19.23
C SER A 111 4.43 11.69 17.99
N ILE A 112 5.13 12.76 17.61
CA ILE A 112 6.10 12.72 16.49
C ILE A 112 7.20 11.69 16.72
N LYS A 113 7.63 11.48 17.96
CA LYS A 113 8.64 10.46 18.31
C LYS A 113 8.09 9.05 18.06
N GLU A 114 6.84 8.81 18.43
CA GLU A 114 6.18 7.53 18.22
C GLU A 114 5.97 7.28 16.72
N TYR A 115 5.53 8.29 15.97
CA TYR A 115 5.45 8.25 14.50
C TYR A 115 6.77 7.82 13.88
N VAL A 116 7.87 8.49 14.21
CA VAL A 116 9.20 8.19 13.65
C VAL A 116 9.63 6.76 13.96
N ASN A 117 9.44 6.31 15.19
CA ASN A 117 9.80 4.95 15.59
C ASN A 117 8.95 3.88 14.91
N ASN A 118 7.64 4.11 14.81
CA ASN A 118 6.71 3.19 14.15
C ASN A 118 7.01 3.09 12.66
N PHE A 119 7.24 4.23 12.02
CA PHE A 119 7.55 4.26 10.60
C PHE A 119 8.87 3.57 10.29
N ALA A 120 9.94 3.86 11.04
CA ALA A 120 11.22 3.18 10.89
C ALA A 120 11.11 1.66 11.05
N ALA A 121 10.38 1.19 12.08
CA ALA A 121 10.16 -0.24 12.29
C ALA A 121 9.38 -0.90 11.13
N MET A 122 8.47 -0.19 10.50
CA MET A 122 7.74 -0.70 9.33
C MET A 122 8.56 -0.63 8.05
N VAL A 123 9.46 0.35 7.91
CA VAL A 123 10.43 0.40 6.80
C VAL A 123 11.30 -0.86 6.79
N ASP A 124 11.82 -1.29 7.96
CA ASP A 124 12.57 -2.54 8.09
C ASP A 124 11.75 -3.77 7.63
N VAL A 125 10.47 -3.82 7.99
CA VAL A 125 9.56 -4.90 7.56
C VAL A 125 9.36 -4.88 6.05
N LEU A 126 9.13 -3.71 5.47
CA LEU A 126 8.92 -3.56 4.03
C LEU A 126 10.19 -3.90 3.24
N GLU A 127 11.37 -3.51 3.72
CA GLU A 127 12.65 -3.85 3.12
C GLU A 127 12.87 -5.38 3.07
N GLN A 128 12.60 -6.06 4.19
CA GLN A 128 12.67 -7.52 4.24
C GLN A 128 11.72 -8.18 3.24
N LYS A 129 10.49 -7.66 3.12
CA LYS A 129 9.52 -8.18 2.15
C LYS A 129 9.92 -7.92 0.71
N GLN A 130 10.48 -6.76 0.40
CA GLN A 130 11.04 -6.46 -0.92
C GLN A 130 12.16 -7.45 -1.27
N ALA A 131 13.07 -7.71 -0.31
CA ALA A 131 14.16 -8.67 -0.51
C ALA A 131 13.66 -10.11 -0.76
N GLN A 132 12.59 -10.52 -0.06
CA GLN A 132 12.02 -11.87 -0.17
C GLN A 132 11.20 -12.07 -1.46
N THR A 133 10.56 -11.03 -1.98
CA THR A 133 9.56 -11.14 -3.06
C THR A 133 10.01 -10.56 -4.38
N GLY A 134 10.99 -9.66 -4.37
CA GLY A 134 11.41 -8.88 -5.54
C GLY A 134 10.46 -7.73 -5.90
N VAL A 135 9.33 -7.57 -5.21
CA VAL A 135 8.43 -6.42 -5.37
C VAL A 135 9.10 -5.17 -4.84
N LYS A 136 9.01 -4.05 -5.55
CA LYS A 136 9.75 -2.83 -5.23
C LYS A 136 8.82 -1.67 -4.93
N LEU A 137 9.27 -0.77 -4.07
CA LEU A 137 8.62 0.51 -3.88
C LEU A 137 8.75 1.37 -5.15
N LEU A 138 7.63 1.86 -5.67
CA LEU A 138 7.60 2.83 -6.77
C LEU A 138 7.75 4.25 -6.22
N TRP A 139 6.96 4.59 -5.20
CA TRP A 139 7.07 5.83 -4.43
C TRP A 139 6.40 5.72 -3.06
N GLY A 140 6.95 6.43 -2.09
CA GLY A 140 6.34 6.71 -0.80
C GLY A 140 6.16 8.22 -0.63
N THR A 141 5.22 8.64 0.20
CA THR A 141 4.97 10.05 0.50
C THR A 141 4.33 10.22 1.86
N ALA A 142 4.47 11.43 2.45
CA ALA A 142 3.81 11.80 3.68
C ALA A 142 2.33 12.13 3.43
N ASN A 143 1.44 11.66 4.31
CA ASN A 143 0.04 12.05 4.34
C ASN A 143 -0.11 13.33 5.18
N LEU A 144 -0.17 14.48 4.52
CA LEU A 144 -0.33 15.79 5.14
C LEU A 144 -1.76 16.35 4.99
N PHE A 145 -2.77 15.49 4.91
CA PHE A 145 -4.14 15.92 4.63
C PHE A 145 -5.23 15.15 5.40
N SER A 146 -4.98 13.91 5.84
CA SER A 146 -6.02 13.11 6.53
C SER A 146 -6.19 13.45 8.00
N ASN A 147 -5.13 13.87 8.70
CA ASN A 147 -5.22 14.23 10.09
C ASN A 147 -5.87 15.61 10.27
N PRO A 148 -6.82 15.80 11.22
CA PRO A 148 -7.45 17.10 11.49
C PRO A 148 -6.49 18.26 11.75
N ARG A 149 -5.26 18.02 12.20
CA ARG A 149 -4.23 19.06 12.35
C ARG A 149 -3.96 19.83 11.06
N TYR A 150 -4.16 19.19 9.91
CA TYR A 150 -3.93 19.78 8.58
C TYR A 150 -5.16 20.47 7.98
N ALA A 151 -6.22 20.67 8.76
CA ALA A 151 -7.44 21.32 8.28
C ALA A 151 -7.20 22.74 7.70
N ALA A 152 -6.19 23.47 8.23
CA ALA A 152 -5.77 24.79 7.71
C ALA A 152 -4.52 24.71 6.81
N GLY A 153 -4.21 23.53 6.27
CA GLY A 153 -3.01 23.25 5.48
C GLY A 153 -1.89 22.63 6.32
N ALA A 154 -0.83 22.19 5.66
CA ALA A 154 0.39 21.68 6.28
C ALA A 154 1.55 22.66 6.12
N ALA A 155 2.17 22.74 4.93
CA ALA A 155 3.24 23.70 4.65
C ALA A 155 2.77 25.16 4.65
N SER A 156 1.48 25.41 4.47
CA SER A 156 0.83 26.73 4.53
C SER A 156 0.12 27.00 5.87
N ASN A 157 0.22 26.10 6.85
CA ASN A 157 -0.45 26.25 8.13
C ASN A 157 0.16 27.41 8.91
N PRO A 158 -0.67 28.32 9.49
CA PRO A 158 -0.18 29.43 10.30
C PRO A 158 0.38 28.99 11.67
N ASP A 159 0.07 27.77 12.12
CA ASP A 159 0.59 27.19 13.35
C ASP A 159 1.99 26.59 13.10
N PRO A 160 3.05 27.15 13.74
CA PRO A 160 4.39 26.64 13.55
C PRO A 160 4.61 25.21 14.04
N GLU A 161 3.81 24.71 14.99
CA GLU A 161 3.90 23.32 15.46
C GLU A 161 3.39 22.36 14.39
N VAL A 162 2.27 22.70 13.74
CA VAL A 162 1.71 21.92 12.62
C VAL A 162 2.66 21.93 11.43
N PHE A 163 3.23 23.08 11.10
CA PHE A 163 4.24 23.20 10.04
C PHE A 163 5.45 22.30 10.32
N SER A 164 5.99 22.36 11.54
CA SER A 164 7.16 21.56 11.96
C SER A 164 6.86 20.07 11.98
N TYR A 165 5.64 19.69 12.40
CA TYR A 165 5.21 18.29 12.37
C TYR A 165 5.15 17.74 10.94
N GLY A 166 4.53 18.51 10.03
CA GLY A 166 4.47 18.13 8.60
C GLY A 166 5.85 18.04 7.95
N ALA A 167 6.76 18.97 8.27
CA ALA A 167 8.14 18.91 7.81
C ALA A 167 8.87 17.65 8.29
N THR A 168 8.65 17.23 9.53
CA THR A 168 9.21 15.99 10.08
C THR A 168 8.64 14.75 9.38
N GLN A 169 7.33 14.72 9.10
CA GLN A 169 6.74 13.62 8.32
C GLN A 169 7.38 13.50 6.92
N VAL A 170 7.52 14.63 6.21
CA VAL A 170 8.16 14.64 4.88
C VAL A 170 9.62 14.20 4.94
N PHE A 171 10.33 14.54 6.00
CA PHE A 171 11.73 14.16 6.18
C PHE A 171 11.92 12.64 6.33
N HIS A 172 10.96 11.96 6.97
CA HIS A 172 11.06 10.52 7.26
C HIS A 172 10.37 9.64 6.21
N ALA A 173 9.39 10.18 5.47
CA ALA A 173 8.66 9.42 4.45
C ALA A 173 9.40 9.40 3.10
#